data_3c4ba4a4912ac974423a3b921fb139b2
#
_entry.id   3c4ba4a4912ac974423a3b921fb139b2
#
_cell.length_a   1.000
_cell.length_b   1.000
_cell.length_c   1.000
_cell.angle_alpha   90.00
_cell.angle_beta   90.00
_cell.angle_gamma   90.00
#
_symmetry.space_group_name_H-M   'P 1'
#
loop_
_entity.id
_entity.type
_entity.pdbx_description
1 polymer ?
#
loop_
_entity_poly.entity_id
_entity_poly.type
_entity_poly.pdbx_seq_one_letter_code
_entity_poly.pdbx_strand_id
1 'polypeptide(L)'
;MIGIGPLTIRGADIAVVMPDVPSSGPVPPDRVVLIVEVSVTTLGTDLGEKQAEYATAGVPDYWVADVEARVMHVMRSPERERYAERSVVPFDQPLAVPGTAETIVVA
;
A
#
# COMPACT_ATOMS: atom_id res chain seq x y z
N MET A 1 9.51 10.02 5.21
CA MET A 1 8.25 9.88 5.97
C MET A 1 7.10 10.42 5.14
N ILE A 2 6.02 9.67 5.06
CA ILE A 2 4.84 10.05 4.29
C ILE A 2 3.79 10.60 5.25
N GLY A 3 3.32 11.83 4.99
CA GLY A 3 2.22 12.40 5.74
C GLY A 3 0.90 12.05 5.08
N ILE A 4 -0.05 11.50 5.84
CA ILE A 4 -1.36 11.11 5.33
C ILE A 4 -2.45 11.76 6.20
N GLY A 5 -3.24 12.65 5.62
CA GLY A 5 -4.32 13.34 6.27
C GLY A 5 -3.80 14.18 7.41
N PRO A 6 -4.20 13.96 8.69
CA PRO A 6 -3.44 14.41 9.83
C PRO A 6 -2.40 13.40 10.30
N LEU A 7 -2.36 12.20 9.72
CA LEU A 7 -1.49 11.12 10.13
C LEU A 7 -0.18 11.12 9.34
N THR A 8 0.89 10.74 10.00
CA THR A 8 2.18 10.54 9.36
C THR A 8 2.46 9.05 9.32
N ILE A 9 2.69 8.51 8.12
CA ILE A 9 3.05 7.11 7.96
C ILE A 9 4.50 6.92 8.38
N ARG A 10 4.72 5.99 9.29
CA ARG A 10 6.05 5.58 9.72
C ARG A 10 6.35 4.19 9.17
N GLY A 11 7.47 4.08 8.47
CA GLY A 11 7.96 2.78 8.07
C GLY A 11 7.16 2.10 6.95
N ALA A 12 6.52 2.88 6.08
CA ALA A 12 6.04 2.32 4.83
C ALA A 12 7.25 1.80 4.05
N ASP A 13 7.23 0.52 3.67
CA ASP A 13 8.37 -0.08 2.99
C ASP A 13 8.55 0.49 1.58
N ILE A 14 7.44 0.63 0.86
CA ILE A 14 7.43 1.21 -0.48
C ILE A 14 6.21 2.11 -0.61
N ALA A 15 6.40 3.28 -1.21
CA ALA A 15 5.29 4.15 -1.56
C ALA A 15 5.46 4.64 -3.00
N VAL A 16 4.38 4.54 -3.76
CA VAL A 16 4.30 5.11 -5.11
C VAL A 16 3.50 6.41 -5.00
N VAL A 17 4.10 7.50 -5.43
CA VAL A 17 3.50 8.83 -5.33
C VAL A 17 3.37 9.46 -6.71
N MET A 18 2.54 10.49 -6.82
CA MET A 18 2.39 11.24 -8.06
C MET A 18 3.68 11.99 -8.40
N PRO A 19 3.99 12.18 -9.71
CA PRO A 19 5.27 12.77 -10.13
C PRO A 19 5.49 14.23 -9.68
N ASP A 20 4.45 14.95 -9.33
CA ASP A 20 4.52 16.35 -8.90
C ASP A 20 4.89 16.52 -7.41
N VAL A 21 5.11 15.42 -6.70
CA VAL A 21 5.47 15.46 -5.28
C VAL A 21 6.94 15.82 -5.13
N PRO A 22 7.28 16.78 -4.24
CA PRO A 22 8.67 17.09 -3.93
C PRO A 22 9.42 15.86 -3.39
N SER A 23 10.71 15.78 -3.69
CA SER A 23 11.54 14.65 -3.25
C SER A 23 11.81 14.61 -1.75
N SER A 24 11.45 15.64 -1.01
CA SER A 24 11.64 15.73 0.44
C SER A 24 10.39 16.28 1.11
N GLY A 25 10.22 15.91 2.39
CA GLY A 25 9.11 16.35 3.19
C GLY A 25 7.93 15.36 3.14
N PRO A 26 6.88 15.63 3.93
CA PRO A 26 5.71 14.77 3.97
C PRO A 26 4.91 14.80 2.66
N VAL A 27 4.33 13.66 2.31
CA VAL A 27 3.51 13.53 1.11
C VAL A 27 2.03 13.58 1.53
N PRO A 28 1.23 14.49 0.95
CA PRO A 28 -0.21 14.50 1.22
C PRO A 28 -0.88 13.18 0.78
N PRO A 29 -1.92 12.74 1.48
CA PRO A 29 -2.56 11.46 1.15
C PRO A 29 -3.15 11.42 -0.26
N ASP A 30 -3.59 12.53 -0.80
CA ASP A 30 -4.13 12.63 -2.15
C ASP A 30 -3.05 12.53 -3.23
N ARG A 31 -1.78 12.49 -2.86
CA ARG A 31 -0.64 12.30 -3.77
C ARG A 31 -0.04 10.90 -3.69
N VAL A 32 -0.52 10.07 -2.77
CA VAL A 32 -0.07 8.68 -2.65
C VAL A 32 -0.95 7.81 -3.54
N VAL A 33 -0.34 7.05 -4.42
CA VAL A 33 -1.03 6.15 -5.34
C VAL A 33 -1.13 4.75 -4.75
N LEU A 34 -0.06 4.28 -4.14
CA LEU A 34 0.04 2.92 -3.63
C LEU A 34 1.01 2.87 -2.45
N ILE A 35 0.66 2.11 -1.44
CA ILE A 35 1.58 1.74 -0.37
C ILE A 35 1.75 0.23 -0.38
N VAL A 36 3.00 -0.23 -0.29
CA VAL A 36 3.33 -1.64 -0.16
C VAL A 36 4.07 -1.86 1.15
N GLU A 37 3.54 -2.75 1.97
CA GLU A 37 4.17 -3.22 3.20
C GLU A 37 4.70 -4.63 2.98
N VAL A 38 5.94 -4.88 3.43
CA VAL A 38 6.53 -6.21 3.37
C VAL A 38 6.41 -6.85 4.75
N SER A 39 5.65 -7.93 4.84
CA SER A 39 5.35 -8.61 6.10
C SER A 39 6.14 -9.90 6.23
N VAL A 40 7.06 -9.95 7.18
CA VAL A 40 7.77 -11.16 7.57
C VAL A 40 7.14 -11.74 8.83
N THR A 41 6.94 -10.90 9.85
CA THR A 41 6.38 -11.30 11.15
C THR A 41 5.22 -10.41 11.60
N THR A 42 4.79 -9.47 10.79
CA THR A 42 3.84 -8.42 11.17
C THR A 42 2.53 -8.46 10.39
N LEU A 43 2.20 -9.63 9.81
CA LEU A 43 1.04 -9.74 8.93
C LEU A 43 -0.27 -9.29 9.59
N GLY A 44 -0.48 -9.69 10.84
CA GLY A 44 -1.68 -9.29 11.58
C GLY A 44 -1.82 -7.78 11.72
N THR A 45 -0.73 -7.09 12.02
CA THR A 45 -0.71 -5.62 12.11
C THR A 45 -0.91 -4.98 10.74
N ASP A 46 -0.26 -5.51 9.71
CA ASP A 46 -0.32 -4.96 8.35
C ASP A 46 -1.69 -5.14 7.72
N LEU A 47 -2.36 -6.26 7.98
CA LEU A 47 -3.73 -6.50 7.50
C LEU A 47 -4.80 -5.95 8.44
N GLY A 48 -4.45 -5.55 9.65
CA GLY A 48 -5.37 -4.99 10.65
C GLY A 48 -5.21 -3.49 10.82
N GLU A 49 -4.43 -3.07 11.81
CA GLU A 49 -4.28 -1.66 12.17
C GLU A 49 -3.80 -0.78 11.03
N LYS A 50 -2.79 -1.23 10.28
CA LYS A 50 -2.26 -0.43 9.17
C LYS A 50 -3.25 -0.33 8.03
N GLN A 51 -3.99 -1.40 7.74
CA GLN A 51 -5.04 -1.34 6.74
C GLN A 51 -6.09 -0.29 7.10
N ALA A 52 -6.55 -0.30 8.34
CA ALA A 52 -7.53 0.67 8.83
C ALA A 52 -7.01 2.10 8.72
N GLU A 53 -5.75 2.31 9.08
CA GLU A 53 -5.09 3.62 9.02
C GLU A 53 -5.01 4.14 7.59
N TYR A 54 -4.53 3.33 6.66
CA TYR A 54 -4.40 3.73 5.26
C TYR A 54 -5.75 3.92 4.57
N ALA A 55 -6.71 3.04 4.84
CA ALA A 55 -8.05 3.18 4.29
C ALA A 55 -8.75 4.45 4.79
N THR A 56 -8.64 4.74 6.08
CA THR A 56 -9.19 5.97 6.68
C THR A 56 -8.57 7.21 6.06
N ALA A 57 -7.28 7.16 5.76
CA ALA A 57 -6.58 8.26 5.10
C ALA A 57 -6.89 8.39 3.60
N GLY A 58 -7.59 7.44 3.02
CA GLY A 58 -7.99 7.47 1.62
C GLY A 58 -6.91 7.05 0.63
N VAL A 59 -5.91 6.29 1.07
CA VAL A 59 -4.87 5.74 0.18
C VAL A 59 -5.54 4.76 -0.80
N PRO A 60 -5.48 5.02 -2.12
CA PRO A 60 -6.31 4.28 -3.08
C PRO A 60 -5.98 2.80 -3.18
N ASP A 61 -4.70 2.46 -3.14
CA ASP A 61 -4.24 1.08 -3.26
C ASP A 61 -3.27 0.75 -2.12
N TYR A 62 -3.47 -0.40 -1.49
CA TYR A 62 -2.64 -0.87 -0.39
C TYR A 62 -2.33 -2.35 -0.59
N TRP A 63 -1.06 -2.70 -0.68
CA TRP A 63 -0.60 -4.06 -0.87
C TRP A 63 0.20 -4.52 0.33
N VAL A 64 0.01 -5.78 0.72
CA VAL A 64 0.82 -6.42 1.75
C VAL A 64 1.47 -7.67 1.17
N ALA A 65 2.79 -7.66 1.12
CA ALA A 65 3.57 -8.81 0.69
C ALA A 65 3.79 -9.75 1.87
N ASP A 66 3.05 -10.85 1.89
CA ASP A 66 3.22 -11.90 2.89
C ASP A 66 4.37 -12.80 2.44
N VAL A 67 5.53 -12.58 3.01
CA VAL A 67 6.77 -13.27 2.60
C VAL A 67 6.72 -14.76 2.92
N GLU A 68 6.14 -15.12 4.05
CA GLU A 68 6.04 -16.52 4.47
C GLU A 68 5.14 -17.34 3.55
N ALA A 69 3.95 -16.81 3.24
CA ALA A 69 3.00 -17.47 2.35
C ALA A 69 3.31 -17.27 0.87
N ARG A 70 4.21 -16.33 0.55
CA ARG A 70 4.58 -15.95 -0.82
C ARG A 70 3.39 -15.50 -1.66
N VAL A 71 2.59 -14.63 -1.06
CA VAL A 71 1.43 -14.02 -1.73
C VAL A 71 1.39 -12.53 -1.48
N MET A 72 0.78 -11.81 -2.42
CA MET A 72 0.51 -10.38 -2.29
C MET A 72 -0.97 -10.18 -1.99
N HIS A 73 -1.27 -9.55 -0.87
CA HIS A 73 -2.63 -9.09 -0.59
C HIS A 73 -2.80 -7.75 -1.29
N VAL A 74 -3.74 -7.69 -2.22
CA VAL A 74 -4.00 -6.50 -3.02
C VAL A 74 -5.34 -5.92 -2.60
N MET A 75 -5.32 -4.69 -2.11
CA MET A 75 -6.51 -4.03 -1.59
C MET A 75 -6.69 -2.68 -2.27
N ARG A 76 -7.93 -2.36 -2.65
CA ARG A 76 -8.27 -1.11 -3.30
C ARG A 76 -9.68 -0.66 -2.94
N SER A 77 -10.03 0.53 -3.33
CA SER A 77 -11.32 1.15 -3.02
C SER A 77 -11.50 1.31 -1.52
N PRO A 78 -10.76 2.25 -0.89
CA PRO A 78 -10.89 2.47 0.55
C PRO A 78 -12.31 2.91 0.91
N GLU A 79 -12.85 2.30 1.95
CA GLU A 79 -14.21 2.54 2.42
C GLU A 79 -14.20 2.54 3.93
N ARG A 80 -14.16 3.73 4.52
CA ARG A 80 -14.01 3.93 5.97
C ARG A 80 -12.67 3.34 6.45
N GLU A 81 -12.69 2.29 7.27
CA GLU A 81 -11.50 1.69 7.87
C GLU A 81 -11.05 0.41 7.15
N ARG A 82 -11.53 0.19 5.93
CA ARG A 82 -11.18 -1.02 5.17
C ARG A 82 -11.22 -0.76 3.68
N TYR A 83 -10.77 -1.74 2.93
CA TYR A 83 -10.82 -1.71 1.46
C TYR A 83 -11.94 -2.61 0.96
N ALA A 84 -12.78 -2.09 0.08
CA ALA A 84 -13.94 -2.81 -0.44
C ALA A 84 -13.53 -3.95 -1.39
N GLU A 85 -12.44 -3.76 -2.13
CA GLU A 85 -11.94 -4.77 -3.07
C GLU A 85 -10.66 -5.38 -2.52
N ARG A 86 -10.62 -6.71 -2.46
CA ARG A 86 -9.48 -7.45 -1.92
C ARG A 86 -9.23 -8.68 -2.78
N SER A 87 -7.97 -8.94 -3.07
CA SER A 87 -7.54 -10.15 -3.76
C SER A 87 -6.19 -10.62 -3.24
N VAL A 88 -5.89 -11.89 -3.48
CA VAL A 88 -4.61 -12.48 -3.10
C VAL A 88 -3.97 -13.04 -4.37
N VAL A 89 -2.75 -12.60 -4.65
CA VAL A 89 -2.02 -12.94 -5.87
C VAL A 89 -0.70 -13.60 -5.49
N PRO A 90 -0.42 -14.81 -6.00
CA PRO A 90 0.89 -15.44 -5.76
C PRO A 90 2.06 -14.59 -6.26
N PHE A 91 3.20 -14.71 -5.61
CA PHE A 91 4.38 -13.89 -5.93
C PHE A 91 4.83 -14.03 -7.39
N ASP A 92 4.77 -15.16 -7.98
CA ASP A 92 5.23 -15.38 -9.35
C ASP A 92 4.26 -14.87 -10.43
N GLN A 93 3.17 -14.22 -10.03
CA GLN A 93 2.20 -13.67 -10.98
C GLN A 93 2.42 -12.17 -11.19
N PRO A 94 2.16 -11.65 -12.39
CA PRO A 94 2.34 -10.22 -12.66
C PRO A 94 1.27 -9.38 -11.98
N LEU A 95 1.71 -8.22 -11.49
CA LEU A 95 0.85 -7.22 -10.85
C LEU A 95 1.04 -5.88 -11.55
N ALA A 96 -0.05 -5.29 -12.02
CA ALA A 96 -0.01 -3.94 -12.57
C ALA A 96 0.17 -2.93 -11.43
N VAL A 97 1.12 -2.03 -11.58
CA VAL A 97 1.35 -0.96 -10.60
C VAL A 97 0.37 0.17 -10.88
N PRO A 98 -0.53 0.51 -9.94
CA PRO A 98 -1.53 1.56 -10.14
C PRO A 98 -0.91 2.89 -10.56
N GLY A 99 -1.58 3.61 -11.45
CA GLY A 99 -1.13 4.92 -11.91
C GLY A 99 0.07 4.89 -12.85
N THR A 100 0.52 3.72 -13.27
CA THR A 100 1.66 3.57 -14.19
C THR A 100 1.35 2.54 -15.26
N ALA A 101 2.21 2.45 -16.28
CA ALA A 101 2.15 1.39 -17.27
C ALA A 101 3.01 0.18 -16.88
N GLU A 102 3.59 0.22 -15.69
CA GLU A 102 4.52 -0.80 -15.22
C GLU A 102 3.80 -2.02 -14.62
N THR A 103 4.43 -3.17 -14.78
CA THR A 103 4.01 -4.43 -14.17
C THR A 103 5.18 -5.01 -13.41
N ILE A 104 4.93 -5.56 -12.24
CA ILE A 104 5.98 -6.19 -11.43
C ILE A 104 5.66 -7.67 -11.21
N VAL A 105 6.71 -8.45 -11.03
CA VAL A 105 6.64 -9.85 -10.61
C VAL A 105 7.57 -10.01 -9.43
N VAL A 106 7.05 -10.54 -8.33
CA VAL A 106 7.87 -10.83 -7.16
C VAL A 106 8.40 -12.26 -7.30
N ALA A 107 9.70 -12.39 -7.31
CA ALA A 107 10.36 -13.68 -7.48
C ALA A 107 10.40 -14.51 -6.19
#